data_ee81c4bece165e55d70417243bfef37b
#
_entry.id   ee81c4bece165e55d70417243bfef37b
#
_cell.length_a   1.000
_cell.length_b   1.000
_cell.length_c   1.000
_cell.angle_alpha   90.00
_cell.angle_beta   90.00
_cell.angle_gamma   90.00
#
_symmetry.space_group_name_H-M   'P 1'
#
loop_
_entity.id
_entity.type
_entity.pdbx_description
1 polymer ?
#
loop_
_entity_poly.entity_id
_entity_poly.type
_entity_poly.pdbx_seq_one_letter_code
_entity_poly.pdbx_strand_id
1 'polypeptide(L)'
;MKKLFFTVMLLLGATTCMQAQENVFITDIAEGWKTKPIENVINGSLGIMMEAFHKTWPTYVTRDACSVMEEGLDEKVLDPETEYTVTVDAANGFLLVGDGGTDGLYMSACIWNRDNGHKLFAVMIGKPTDPELEVVCFYDYDPKAKRLTPEPNILSDFKRKSEGSQIAHQLPRKGKELIINEYDLPFIYAHHFAWNGMQPVFEKVDIDREKMKEFGEEPDGSISVTFKGQKPGIDDFVTAILSQEELGEALGGMAEDWKKYQKGKTLAKNTTITVDSKNGYVRYDVNHPEGENLYIEYCYWNCADGKHKLVAENVSLVVNGEPVDTELTGLSFYWYDNTSHKMNYKYAFELGEEIEAAYGATGCMRNLPRQGKTIEFVYFTPKGKVTKKLTWDGRKFVNN
;
A
#
# COMPACT_ATOMS: atom_id res chain seq x y z
N MET A 1 25.30 -28.11 28.08
CA MET A 1 25.30 -27.32 26.83
C MET A 1 24.62 -28.02 25.64
N LYS A 2 24.85 -29.29 25.32
CA LYS A 2 24.20 -29.98 24.17
C LYS A 2 22.67 -30.14 24.30
N LYS A 3 22.09 -30.28 25.50
CA LYS A 3 20.62 -30.40 25.70
C LYS A 3 19.87 -29.08 25.52
N LEU A 4 20.50 -27.95 25.85
CA LEU A 4 19.88 -26.61 25.68
C LEU A 4 19.79 -26.22 24.20
N PHE A 5 20.80 -26.60 23.39
CA PHE A 5 20.79 -26.32 21.95
C PHE A 5 19.72 -27.11 21.18
N PHE A 6 19.41 -28.34 21.64
CA PHE A 6 18.36 -29.15 21.01
C PHE A 6 16.95 -28.65 21.33
N THR A 7 16.73 -28.09 22.52
CA THR A 7 15.43 -27.53 22.94
C THR A 7 15.14 -26.19 22.20
N VAL A 8 16.17 -25.36 21.98
CA VAL A 8 16.03 -24.10 21.22
C VAL A 8 15.80 -24.37 19.73
N MET A 9 16.45 -25.38 19.14
CA MET A 9 16.20 -25.79 17.76
C MET A 9 14.80 -26.39 17.56
N LEU A 10 14.28 -27.12 18.56
CA LEU A 10 12.90 -27.64 18.49
C LEU A 10 11.86 -26.55 18.64
N LEU A 11 12.09 -25.52 19.45
CA LEU A 11 11.21 -24.36 19.58
C LEU A 11 11.23 -23.50 18.33
N LEU A 12 12.41 -23.24 17.74
CA LEU A 12 12.51 -22.50 16.46
C LEU A 12 11.91 -23.28 15.29
N GLY A 13 12.08 -24.61 15.25
CA GLY A 13 11.46 -25.47 14.26
C GLY A 13 9.94 -25.57 14.40
N ALA A 14 9.40 -25.49 15.63
CA ALA A 14 7.97 -25.51 15.86
C ALA A 14 7.30 -24.18 15.49
N THR A 15 7.92 -23.04 15.77
CA THR A 15 7.40 -21.72 15.39
C THR A 15 7.40 -21.51 13.88
N THR A 16 8.48 -21.88 13.17
CA THR A 16 8.51 -21.80 11.70
C THR A 16 7.53 -22.78 11.02
N CYS A 17 7.31 -23.97 11.63
CA CYS A 17 6.33 -24.92 11.11
C CYS A 17 4.88 -24.44 11.35
N MET A 18 4.59 -23.78 12.49
CA MET A 18 3.27 -23.20 12.77
C MET A 18 2.98 -22.02 11.85
N GLN A 19 3.94 -21.11 11.61
CA GLN A 19 3.75 -19.98 10.70
C GLN A 19 3.52 -20.43 9.24
N ALA A 20 4.28 -21.42 8.76
CA ALA A 20 4.07 -21.98 7.43
C ALA A 20 2.70 -22.67 7.30
N GLN A 21 2.21 -23.32 8.37
CA GLN A 21 0.91 -23.97 8.38
C GLN A 21 -0.24 -22.95 8.43
N GLU A 22 -0.10 -21.83 9.15
CA GLU A 22 -1.09 -20.75 9.19
C GLU A 22 -1.26 -20.07 7.83
N ASN A 23 -0.17 -19.80 7.12
CA ASN A 23 -0.23 -19.24 5.76
C ASN A 23 -0.91 -20.18 4.76
N VAL A 24 -0.67 -21.49 4.87
CA VAL A 24 -1.35 -22.51 4.05
C VAL A 24 -2.86 -22.48 4.29
N PHE A 25 -3.32 -22.36 5.54
CA PHE A 25 -4.74 -22.29 5.85
C PHE A 25 -5.45 -21.06 5.27
N ILE A 26 -4.83 -19.86 5.28
CA ILE A 26 -5.43 -18.67 4.64
C ILE A 26 -5.53 -18.89 3.14
N THR A 27 -4.52 -19.43 2.50
CA THR A 27 -4.51 -19.76 1.07
C THR A 27 -5.60 -20.78 0.74
N ASP A 28 -5.74 -21.83 1.56
CA ASP A 28 -6.81 -22.84 1.38
C ASP A 28 -8.20 -22.22 1.50
N ILE A 29 -8.40 -21.28 2.45
CA ILE A 29 -9.65 -20.54 2.55
C ILE A 29 -9.86 -19.69 1.30
N ALA A 30 -8.84 -18.93 0.86
CA ALA A 30 -8.92 -18.05 -0.30
C ALA A 30 -9.33 -18.78 -1.58
N GLU A 31 -8.79 -19.99 -1.78
CA GLU A 31 -9.09 -20.82 -2.94
C GLU A 31 -10.43 -21.57 -2.80
N GLY A 32 -10.73 -22.09 -1.62
CA GLY A 32 -11.80 -23.04 -1.39
C GLY A 32 -13.16 -22.45 -1.05
N TRP A 33 -13.22 -21.32 -0.35
CA TRP A 33 -14.49 -20.80 0.20
C TRP A 33 -15.52 -20.46 -0.89
N LYS A 34 -15.08 -20.02 -2.06
CA LYS A 34 -15.94 -19.57 -3.18
C LYS A 34 -16.88 -20.65 -3.72
N THR A 35 -16.54 -21.90 -3.50
CA THR A 35 -17.27 -23.05 -4.02
C THR A 35 -17.77 -24.03 -2.96
N LYS A 36 -17.37 -23.83 -1.70
CA LYS A 36 -17.66 -24.79 -0.63
C LYS A 36 -18.79 -24.30 0.29
N PRO A 37 -20.02 -24.84 0.15
CA PRO A 37 -21.09 -24.56 1.08
C PRO A 37 -20.82 -25.20 2.44
N ILE A 38 -21.44 -24.64 3.50
CA ILE A 38 -21.37 -25.18 4.88
C ILE A 38 -22.77 -25.66 5.26
N GLU A 39 -22.89 -26.95 5.52
CA GLU A 39 -24.13 -27.63 5.82
C GLU A 39 -24.41 -27.71 7.31
N ASN A 40 -25.66 -28.02 7.69
CA ASN A 40 -26.11 -28.28 9.06
C ASN A 40 -25.95 -27.08 10.01
N VAL A 41 -26.12 -25.87 9.51
CA VAL A 41 -26.16 -24.63 10.31
C VAL A 41 -27.54 -24.47 10.93
N ILE A 42 -27.68 -24.93 12.17
CA ILE A 42 -28.99 -25.12 12.83
C ILE A 42 -29.82 -23.84 13.06
N ASN A 43 -29.14 -22.71 13.20
CA ASN A 43 -29.77 -21.39 13.23
C ASN A 43 -28.82 -20.30 12.75
N GLY A 44 -29.36 -19.08 12.56
CA GLY A 44 -28.61 -17.94 12.03
C GLY A 44 -28.02 -17.02 13.12
N SER A 45 -27.65 -17.53 14.29
CA SER A 45 -26.87 -16.75 15.26
C SER A 45 -25.38 -16.71 14.84
N LEU A 46 -24.68 -15.65 15.24
CA LEU A 46 -23.28 -15.47 14.93
C LEU A 46 -22.45 -16.67 15.44
N GLY A 47 -22.67 -17.12 16.68
CA GLY A 47 -21.93 -18.23 17.27
C GLY A 47 -22.07 -19.54 16.49
N ILE A 48 -23.28 -19.89 16.09
CA ILE A 48 -23.54 -21.13 15.32
C ILE A 48 -22.92 -21.03 13.92
N MET A 49 -22.97 -19.86 13.27
CA MET A 49 -22.33 -19.68 11.97
C MET A 49 -20.81 -19.73 12.07
N MET A 50 -20.24 -19.10 13.13
CA MET A 50 -18.80 -19.17 13.40
C MET A 50 -18.33 -20.59 13.73
N GLU A 51 -19.07 -21.35 14.53
CA GLU A 51 -18.77 -22.76 14.82
C GLU A 51 -18.76 -23.59 13.53
N ALA A 52 -19.75 -23.41 12.67
CA ALA A 52 -19.83 -24.10 11.39
C ALA A 52 -18.70 -23.68 10.45
N PHE A 53 -18.34 -22.41 10.42
CA PHE A 53 -17.21 -21.88 9.67
C PHE A 53 -15.88 -22.48 10.19
N HIS A 54 -15.66 -22.47 11.51
CA HIS A 54 -14.47 -23.06 12.12
C HIS A 54 -14.32 -24.56 11.81
N LYS A 55 -15.38 -25.33 11.85
CA LYS A 55 -15.35 -26.75 11.48
C LYS A 55 -14.93 -26.97 10.03
N THR A 56 -15.20 -26.01 9.16
CA THR A 56 -14.89 -26.09 7.73
C THR A 56 -13.52 -25.52 7.43
N TRP A 57 -13.12 -24.46 8.11
CA TRP A 57 -11.90 -23.68 7.93
C TRP A 57 -11.22 -23.42 9.29
N PRO A 58 -10.60 -24.44 9.90
CA PRO A 58 -10.03 -24.31 11.24
C PRO A 58 -8.74 -23.49 11.22
N THR A 59 -8.75 -22.39 11.99
CA THR A 59 -7.59 -21.60 12.35
C THR A 59 -7.58 -21.38 13.85
N TYR A 60 -6.47 -20.91 14.43
CA TYR A 60 -6.46 -20.61 15.87
C TYR A 60 -7.41 -19.43 16.19
N VAL A 61 -7.48 -18.39 15.36
CA VAL A 61 -8.38 -17.25 15.57
C VAL A 61 -9.86 -17.65 15.52
N THR A 62 -10.25 -18.58 14.63
CA THR A 62 -11.62 -19.08 14.58
C THR A 62 -11.95 -19.97 15.78
N ARG A 63 -10.97 -20.76 16.27
CA ARG A 63 -11.11 -21.57 17.50
C ARG A 63 -11.33 -20.68 18.71
N ASP A 64 -10.48 -19.68 18.89
CA ASP A 64 -10.49 -18.80 20.04
C ASP A 64 -11.76 -17.93 20.07
N ALA A 65 -12.23 -17.47 18.90
CA ALA A 65 -13.52 -16.83 18.74
C ALA A 65 -14.68 -17.74 19.23
N CYS A 66 -14.72 -18.98 18.78
CA CYS A 66 -15.76 -19.93 19.22
C CYS A 66 -15.71 -20.18 20.73
N SER A 67 -14.51 -20.35 21.30
CA SER A 67 -14.34 -20.58 22.75
C SER A 67 -14.90 -19.41 23.59
N VAL A 68 -14.59 -18.17 23.23
CA VAL A 68 -15.09 -16.98 23.96
C VAL A 68 -16.60 -16.83 23.82
N MET A 69 -17.16 -17.13 22.65
CA MET A 69 -18.60 -17.11 22.43
C MET A 69 -19.32 -18.20 23.20
N GLU A 70 -18.74 -19.41 23.35
CA GLU A 70 -19.27 -20.49 24.19
C GLU A 70 -19.28 -20.12 25.68
N GLU A 71 -18.29 -19.38 26.15
CA GLU A 71 -18.21 -18.85 27.51
C GLU A 71 -19.27 -17.75 27.76
N GLY A 72 -19.89 -17.21 26.71
CA GLY A 72 -20.89 -16.14 26.78
C GLY A 72 -20.31 -14.79 27.19
N LEU A 73 -19.04 -14.55 26.89
CA LEU A 73 -18.33 -13.30 27.20
C LEU A 73 -18.44 -12.31 26.03
N ASP A 74 -18.55 -11.04 26.36
CA ASP A 74 -18.52 -9.94 25.36
C ASP A 74 -17.09 -9.56 24.98
N GLU A 75 -16.13 -9.82 25.87
CA GLU A 75 -14.71 -9.54 25.63
C GLU A 75 -13.83 -10.46 26.48
N LYS A 76 -12.72 -10.90 25.92
CA LYS A 76 -11.69 -11.67 26.62
C LYS A 76 -10.30 -11.34 26.09
N VAL A 77 -9.41 -10.89 26.96
CA VAL A 77 -7.98 -10.77 26.69
C VAL A 77 -7.37 -12.17 26.85
N LEU A 78 -6.85 -12.72 25.78
CA LEU A 78 -6.25 -14.06 25.76
C LEU A 78 -4.76 -13.99 26.06
N ASP A 79 -4.10 -12.94 25.62
CA ASP A 79 -2.69 -12.66 25.93
C ASP A 79 -2.50 -11.16 26.19
N PRO A 80 -2.23 -10.76 27.45
CA PRO A 80 -2.02 -9.34 27.79
C PRO A 80 -0.70 -8.76 27.25
N GLU A 81 0.30 -9.59 26.94
CA GLU A 81 1.61 -9.10 26.45
C GLU A 81 1.53 -8.67 24.98
N THR A 82 0.71 -9.35 24.20
CA THR A 82 0.48 -9.03 22.79
C THR A 82 -0.84 -8.28 22.56
N GLU A 83 -1.62 -8.01 23.62
CA GLU A 83 -2.97 -7.45 23.52
C GLU A 83 -3.94 -8.32 22.69
N TYR A 84 -3.66 -9.62 22.58
CA TYR A 84 -4.51 -10.55 21.85
C TYR A 84 -5.86 -10.67 22.53
N THR A 85 -6.90 -10.17 21.85
CA THR A 85 -8.23 -9.97 22.42
C THR A 85 -9.32 -10.49 21.49
N VAL A 86 -10.34 -11.12 22.05
CA VAL A 86 -11.58 -11.46 21.36
C VAL A 86 -12.69 -10.56 21.87
N THR A 87 -13.33 -9.81 20.98
CA THR A 87 -14.49 -8.96 21.28
C THR A 87 -15.72 -9.52 20.58
N VAL A 88 -16.80 -9.75 21.33
CA VAL A 88 -18.08 -10.25 20.82
C VAL A 88 -19.17 -9.21 21.08
N ASP A 89 -19.80 -8.73 20.02
CA ASP A 89 -20.98 -7.85 20.11
C ASP A 89 -22.20 -8.60 19.55
N ALA A 90 -22.70 -9.52 20.35
CA ALA A 90 -23.81 -10.41 19.95
C ALA A 90 -25.08 -9.63 19.57
N ALA A 91 -25.32 -8.46 20.20
CA ALA A 91 -26.48 -7.61 19.92
C ALA A 91 -26.43 -7.03 18.50
N ASN A 92 -25.24 -6.70 18.02
CA ASN A 92 -25.00 -6.20 16.66
C ASN A 92 -24.58 -7.31 15.68
N GLY A 93 -24.44 -8.56 16.14
CA GLY A 93 -24.01 -9.67 15.31
C GLY A 93 -22.59 -9.51 14.79
N PHE A 94 -21.67 -9.03 15.63
CA PHE A 94 -20.28 -8.74 15.27
C PHE A 94 -19.29 -9.46 16.20
N LEU A 95 -18.16 -9.82 15.64
CA LEU A 95 -17.02 -10.45 16.32
C LEU A 95 -15.72 -9.85 15.77
N LEU A 96 -14.76 -9.59 16.65
CA LEU A 96 -13.41 -9.19 16.31
C LEU A 96 -12.42 -10.03 17.12
N VAL A 97 -11.42 -10.58 16.45
CA VAL A 97 -10.24 -11.18 17.06
C VAL A 97 -9.07 -10.32 16.61
N GLY A 98 -8.54 -9.54 17.54
CA GLY A 98 -7.35 -8.71 17.33
C GLY A 98 -6.14 -9.42 17.90
N ASP A 99 -5.08 -9.55 17.11
CA ASP A 99 -3.76 -9.87 17.60
C ASP A 99 -2.99 -8.55 17.67
N GLY A 100 -2.67 -8.09 18.88
CA GLY A 100 -1.83 -6.92 19.09
C GLY A 100 -0.38 -7.11 18.65
N GLY A 101 0.00 -8.34 18.25
CA GLY A 101 1.31 -8.68 17.71
C GLY A 101 1.40 -8.47 16.19
N THR A 102 2.61 -8.20 15.70
CA THR A 102 2.85 -7.97 14.27
C THR A 102 2.80 -9.24 13.42
N ASP A 103 2.87 -10.43 14.03
CA ASP A 103 3.03 -11.72 13.32
C ASP A 103 1.80 -12.63 13.36
N GLY A 104 0.76 -12.26 14.09
CA GLY A 104 -0.45 -13.07 14.27
C GLY A 104 -1.50 -12.87 13.18
N LEU A 105 -2.53 -13.73 13.21
CA LEU A 105 -3.73 -13.54 12.40
C LEU A 105 -4.71 -12.63 13.12
N TYR A 106 -5.42 -11.80 12.39
CA TYR A 106 -6.61 -11.11 12.85
C TYR A 106 -7.85 -11.63 12.14
N MET A 107 -9.01 -11.47 12.75
CA MET A 107 -10.26 -11.88 12.14
C MET A 107 -11.40 -10.94 12.57
N SER A 108 -12.29 -10.64 11.66
CA SER A 108 -13.60 -10.09 12.01
C SER A 108 -14.71 -10.87 11.34
N ALA A 109 -15.89 -10.90 11.98
CA ALA A 109 -17.08 -11.50 11.38
C ALA A 109 -18.32 -10.66 11.73
N CYS A 110 -19.28 -10.64 10.81
CA CYS A 110 -20.57 -10.00 11.06
C CYS A 110 -21.71 -10.69 10.31
N ILE A 111 -22.92 -10.40 10.76
CA ILE A 111 -24.16 -10.87 10.13
C ILE A 111 -25.09 -9.71 9.84
N TRP A 112 -25.72 -9.73 8.66
CA TRP A 112 -26.79 -8.79 8.28
C TRP A 112 -28.06 -9.54 7.95
N ASN A 113 -29.19 -9.05 8.46
CA ASN A 113 -30.48 -9.58 8.06
C ASN A 113 -30.85 -9.07 6.66
N ARG A 114 -31.25 -9.99 5.78
CA ARG A 114 -31.76 -9.73 4.44
C ARG A 114 -33.27 -9.58 4.42
N ASP A 115 -33.80 -8.80 3.49
CA ASP A 115 -35.26 -8.55 3.36
C ASP A 115 -36.02 -9.83 2.96
N ASN A 116 -35.38 -10.81 2.36
CA ASN A 116 -35.96 -12.11 2.03
C ASN A 116 -36.03 -13.09 3.20
N GLY A 117 -35.60 -12.68 4.39
CA GLY A 117 -35.56 -13.55 5.60
C GLY A 117 -34.30 -14.40 5.72
N HIS A 118 -33.37 -14.31 4.78
CA HIS A 118 -32.03 -14.90 4.88
C HIS A 118 -31.11 -14.00 5.71
N LYS A 119 -29.86 -14.41 5.88
CA LYS A 119 -28.81 -13.57 6.45
C LYS A 119 -27.56 -13.63 5.59
N LEU A 120 -26.88 -12.50 5.47
CA LEU A 120 -25.53 -12.47 4.95
C LEU A 120 -24.56 -12.63 6.12
N PHE A 121 -23.69 -13.61 6.05
CA PHE A 121 -22.60 -13.85 6.98
C PHE A 121 -21.28 -13.51 6.28
N ALA A 122 -20.51 -12.60 6.86
CA ALA A 122 -19.20 -12.22 6.38
C ALA A 122 -18.13 -12.58 7.40
N VAL A 123 -17.02 -13.12 6.93
CA VAL A 123 -15.82 -13.40 7.71
C VAL A 123 -14.62 -12.88 6.98
N MET A 124 -13.80 -12.09 7.64
CA MET A 124 -12.52 -11.60 7.18
C MET A 124 -11.42 -12.22 8.05
N ILE A 125 -10.40 -12.75 7.44
CA ILE A 125 -9.18 -13.24 8.09
C ILE A 125 -7.98 -12.69 7.34
N GLY A 126 -7.01 -12.16 8.07
CA GLY A 126 -5.81 -11.59 7.45
C GLY A 126 -4.60 -11.64 8.37
N LYS A 127 -3.48 -11.19 7.86
CA LYS A 127 -2.22 -11.05 8.58
C LYS A 127 -1.72 -9.61 8.45
N PRO A 128 -1.48 -8.88 9.56
CA PRO A 128 -1.06 -7.48 9.48
C PRO A 128 0.25 -7.26 8.71
N THR A 129 1.19 -8.22 8.81
CA THR A 129 2.49 -8.16 8.13
C THR A 129 2.45 -8.60 6.68
N ASP A 130 1.32 -9.13 6.20
CA ASP A 130 1.16 -9.56 4.81
C ASP A 130 -0.27 -9.27 4.35
N PRO A 131 -0.56 -8.03 3.93
CA PRO A 131 -1.89 -7.62 3.49
C PRO A 131 -2.43 -8.40 2.28
N GLU A 132 -1.58 -9.06 1.50
CA GLU A 132 -2.00 -9.91 0.38
C GLU A 132 -2.67 -11.20 0.86
N LEU A 133 -2.44 -11.59 2.12
CA LEU A 133 -3.08 -12.74 2.74
C LEU A 133 -4.44 -12.41 3.39
N GLU A 134 -5.02 -11.24 3.14
CA GLU A 134 -6.38 -10.95 3.61
C GLU A 134 -7.42 -11.63 2.71
N VAL A 135 -8.33 -12.37 3.34
CA VAL A 135 -9.44 -13.07 2.68
C VAL A 135 -10.76 -12.64 3.30
N VAL A 136 -11.71 -12.23 2.47
CA VAL A 136 -13.08 -11.94 2.89
C VAL A 136 -14.03 -12.95 2.26
N CYS A 137 -14.74 -13.69 3.11
CA CYS A 137 -15.72 -14.69 2.72
C CYS A 137 -17.12 -14.16 2.96
N PHE A 138 -18.02 -14.31 1.99
CA PHE A 138 -19.43 -13.99 2.12
C PHE A 138 -20.28 -15.23 1.90
N TYR A 139 -21.24 -15.46 2.79
CA TYR A 139 -22.16 -16.59 2.70
C TYR A 139 -23.60 -16.13 2.91
N ASP A 140 -24.51 -16.61 2.07
CA ASP A 140 -25.93 -16.53 2.28
C ASP A 140 -26.39 -17.66 3.22
N TYR A 141 -26.97 -17.31 4.36
CA TYR A 141 -27.62 -18.28 5.25
C TYR A 141 -29.09 -18.40 4.91
N ASP A 142 -29.48 -19.59 4.43
CA ASP A 142 -30.88 -19.98 4.26
C ASP A 142 -31.39 -20.71 5.53
N PRO A 143 -32.32 -20.10 6.31
CA PRO A 143 -32.84 -20.73 7.53
C PRO A 143 -33.67 -21.98 7.28
N LYS A 144 -34.21 -22.18 6.07
CA LYS A 144 -34.99 -23.37 5.71
C LYS A 144 -34.05 -24.51 5.31
N ALA A 145 -33.07 -24.22 4.51
CA ALA A 145 -32.06 -25.21 4.10
C ALA A 145 -31.04 -25.49 5.22
N LYS A 146 -30.92 -24.63 6.24
CA LYS A 146 -29.91 -24.68 7.31
C LYS A 146 -28.49 -24.77 6.74
N ARG A 147 -28.19 -23.90 5.78
CA ARG A 147 -26.97 -23.93 4.99
C ARG A 147 -26.43 -22.53 4.76
N LEU A 148 -25.09 -22.40 4.74
CA LEU A 148 -24.38 -21.25 4.26
C LEU A 148 -23.92 -21.53 2.81
N THR A 149 -24.37 -20.72 1.88
CA THR A 149 -23.99 -20.81 0.46
C THR A 149 -23.02 -19.69 0.12
N PRO A 150 -21.85 -19.97 -0.48
CA PRO A 150 -20.89 -18.93 -0.85
C PRO A 150 -21.46 -17.90 -1.83
N GLU A 151 -21.12 -16.63 -1.61
CA GLU A 151 -21.46 -15.53 -2.53
C GLU A 151 -20.19 -14.75 -2.95
N PRO A 152 -19.35 -15.30 -3.82
CA PRO A 152 -18.05 -14.71 -4.14
C PRO A 152 -18.12 -13.40 -4.94
N ASN A 153 -19.27 -13.08 -5.52
CA ASN A 153 -19.44 -11.91 -6.39
C ASN A 153 -20.12 -10.71 -5.69
N ILE A 154 -20.23 -10.75 -4.37
CA ILE A 154 -20.98 -9.72 -3.62
C ILE A 154 -20.34 -8.32 -3.72
N LEU A 155 -19.03 -8.25 -3.95
CA LEU A 155 -18.25 -7.04 -4.14
C LEU A 155 -17.81 -6.84 -5.61
N SER A 156 -18.56 -7.39 -6.58
CA SER A 156 -18.23 -7.25 -8.01
C SER A 156 -18.15 -5.81 -8.52
N ASP A 157 -18.80 -4.89 -7.81
CA ASP A 157 -18.79 -3.46 -8.14
C ASP A 157 -17.55 -2.73 -7.59
N PHE A 158 -16.75 -3.39 -6.75
CA PHE A 158 -15.49 -2.82 -6.28
C PHE A 158 -14.48 -2.67 -7.42
N LYS A 159 -13.93 -1.47 -7.54
CA LYS A 159 -12.86 -1.17 -8.49
C LYS A 159 -11.78 -0.38 -7.79
N ARG A 160 -10.57 -0.90 -7.78
CA ARG A 160 -9.40 -0.18 -7.27
C ARG A 160 -9.19 1.13 -8.02
N LYS A 161 -8.67 2.12 -7.33
CA LYS A 161 -8.21 3.40 -7.93
C LYS A 161 -6.85 3.24 -8.59
N SER A 162 -5.99 2.40 -8.00
CA SER A 162 -4.65 2.12 -8.51
C SER A 162 -4.45 0.62 -8.65
N GLU A 163 -3.86 0.19 -9.75
CA GLU A 163 -3.40 -1.18 -9.94
C GLU A 163 -2.20 -1.43 -9.00
N GLY A 164 -2.20 -2.56 -8.28
CA GLY A 164 -1.15 -2.88 -7.30
C GLY A 164 -1.37 -2.29 -5.89
N SER A 165 -2.34 -1.38 -5.68
CA SER A 165 -2.65 -0.89 -4.34
C SER A 165 -3.06 -2.03 -3.41
N GLN A 166 -2.63 -1.94 -2.14
CA GLN A 166 -3.07 -2.86 -1.10
C GLN A 166 -4.50 -2.53 -0.67
N ILE A 167 -5.27 -3.52 -0.27
CA ILE A 167 -6.63 -3.32 0.24
C ILE A 167 -6.79 -3.98 1.60
N ALA A 168 -7.60 -3.36 2.46
CA ALA A 168 -8.05 -3.95 3.72
C ALA A 168 -9.56 -3.72 3.87
N HIS A 169 -10.28 -4.76 4.25
CA HIS A 169 -11.71 -4.68 4.47
C HIS A 169 -12.01 -4.34 5.94
N GLN A 170 -13.05 -3.57 6.15
CA GLN A 170 -13.55 -3.23 7.47
C GLN A 170 -15.01 -3.63 7.59
N LEU A 171 -15.26 -4.74 8.29
CA LEU A 171 -16.62 -5.17 8.61
C LEU A 171 -17.18 -4.30 9.74
N PRO A 172 -18.45 -3.83 9.65
CA PRO A 172 -18.99 -2.89 10.61
C PRO A 172 -19.39 -3.59 11.93
N ARG A 173 -18.95 -3.04 13.05
CA ARG A 173 -19.46 -3.42 14.38
C ARG A 173 -20.88 -2.90 14.61
N LYS A 174 -21.18 -1.70 14.12
CA LYS A 174 -22.49 -1.06 14.17
C LYS A 174 -22.92 -0.58 12.80
N GLY A 175 -24.22 -0.70 12.53
CA GLY A 175 -24.73 -0.36 11.21
C GLY A 175 -24.53 -1.48 10.19
N LYS A 176 -24.51 -1.12 8.91
CA LYS A 176 -24.45 -2.10 7.80
C LYS A 176 -23.54 -1.62 6.65
N GLU A 177 -22.71 -0.63 6.91
CA GLU A 177 -21.77 -0.09 5.90
C GLU A 177 -20.50 -0.91 5.93
N LEU A 178 -20.13 -1.51 4.81
CA LEU A 178 -18.83 -2.12 4.59
C LEU A 178 -17.88 -1.08 4.01
N ILE A 179 -16.67 -0.99 4.54
CA ILE A 179 -15.63 -0.11 4.01
C ILE A 179 -14.48 -0.97 3.49
N ILE A 180 -13.99 -0.65 2.30
CA ILE A 180 -12.74 -1.19 1.77
C ILE A 180 -11.75 -0.03 1.71
N ASN A 181 -10.68 -0.12 2.48
CA ASN A 181 -9.59 0.83 2.44
C ASN A 181 -8.59 0.39 1.38
N GLU A 182 -8.29 1.28 0.46
CA GLU A 182 -7.29 1.09 -0.57
C GLU A 182 -6.10 1.99 -0.25
N TYR A 183 -4.94 1.37 -0.03
CA TYR A 183 -3.69 2.03 0.31
C TYR A 183 -2.89 2.30 -0.97
N ASP A 184 -2.99 3.50 -1.49
CA ASP A 184 -2.20 4.05 -2.61
C ASP A 184 -1.41 5.24 -2.05
N LEU A 185 -0.44 4.95 -1.19
CA LEU A 185 0.29 5.97 -0.43
C LEU A 185 0.79 7.10 -1.35
N PRO A 186 0.69 8.38 -0.91
CA PRO A 186 0.27 8.81 0.42
C PRO A 186 -1.25 8.85 0.65
N PHE A 187 -2.06 8.37 -0.27
CA PHE A 187 -3.51 8.41 -0.14
C PHE A 187 -4.07 7.08 0.36
N ILE A 188 -5.03 7.19 1.26
CA ILE A 188 -5.86 6.06 1.66
C ILE A 188 -7.28 6.38 1.19
N TYR A 189 -7.81 5.56 0.29
CA TYR A 189 -9.15 5.70 -0.21
C TYR A 189 -10.09 4.78 0.54
N ALA A 190 -11.13 5.35 1.15
CA ALA A 190 -12.22 4.58 1.74
C ALA A 190 -13.33 4.41 0.70
N HIS A 191 -13.53 3.19 0.24
CA HIS A 191 -14.64 2.80 -0.62
C HIS A 191 -15.81 2.36 0.25
N HIS A 192 -16.90 3.09 0.20
CA HIS A 192 -18.09 2.88 1.01
C HIS A 192 -19.11 2.03 0.26
N PHE A 193 -19.58 0.97 0.91
CA PHE A 193 -20.63 0.09 0.41
C PHE A 193 -21.82 0.14 1.35
N ALA A 194 -22.89 0.79 0.90
CA ALA A 194 -24.14 0.87 1.64
C ALA A 194 -24.96 -0.40 1.52
N TRP A 195 -25.74 -0.71 2.55
CA TRP A 195 -26.63 -1.87 2.57
C TRP A 195 -27.95 -1.56 1.84
N ASN A 196 -28.30 -2.35 0.82
CA ASN A 196 -29.54 -2.17 0.05
C ASN A 196 -30.71 -3.08 0.50
N GLY A 197 -30.59 -3.78 1.62
CA GLY A 197 -31.56 -4.78 2.10
C GLY A 197 -31.18 -6.21 1.76
N MET A 198 -30.31 -6.41 0.77
CA MET A 198 -29.87 -7.74 0.31
C MET A 198 -28.37 -7.94 0.38
N GLN A 199 -27.60 -6.91 0.02
CA GLN A 199 -26.13 -6.96 -0.06
C GLN A 199 -25.51 -5.56 0.06
N PRO A 200 -24.21 -5.45 0.37
CA PRO A 200 -23.46 -4.22 0.21
C PRO A 200 -23.42 -3.82 -1.26
N VAL A 201 -23.65 -2.55 -1.57
CA VAL A 201 -23.52 -1.97 -2.91
C VAL A 201 -22.64 -0.74 -2.85
N PHE A 202 -21.79 -0.55 -3.84
CA PHE A 202 -20.92 0.60 -3.92
C PHE A 202 -21.71 1.90 -3.88
N GLU A 203 -21.35 2.82 -3.00
CA GLU A 203 -21.99 4.13 -2.85
C GLU A 203 -21.06 5.25 -3.28
N LYS A 204 -19.86 5.32 -2.70
CA LYS A 204 -18.90 6.40 -2.93
C LYS A 204 -17.48 5.97 -2.56
N VAL A 205 -16.52 6.81 -2.93
CA VAL A 205 -15.15 6.73 -2.44
C VAL A 205 -14.72 8.09 -1.90
N ASP A 206 -14.17 8.09 -0.71
CA ASP A 206 -13.61 9.27 -0.04
C ASP A 206 -12.11 9.06 0.25
N ILE A 207 -11.39 10.13 0.57
CA ILE A 207 -10.03 10.04 1.10
C ILE A 207 -10.14 9.93 2.62
N ASP A 208 -9.62 8.83 3.18
CA ASP A 208 -9.61 8.60 4.64
C ASP A 208 -8.45 9.35 5.30
N ARG A 209 -8.71 10.62 5.64
CA ARG A 209 -7.71 11.49 6.27
C ARG A 209 -7.35 11.08 7.69
N GLU A 210 -8.26 10.41 8.42
CA GLU A 210 -7.98 9.97 9.79
C GLU A 210 -6.99 8.80 9.78
N LYS A 211 -7.18 7.83 8.91
CA LYS A 211 -6.20 6.74 8.73
C LYS A 211 -4.86 7.23 8.19
N MET A 212 -4.85 8.21 7.29
CA MET A 212 -3.59 8.81 6.83
C MET A 212 -2.77 9.36 7.98
N LYS A 213 -3.40 9.96 9.01
CA LYS A 213 -2.71 10.43 10.22
C LYS A 213 -2.15 9.29 11.08
N GLU A 214 -2.88 8.16 11.19
CA GLU A 214 -2.44 6.97 11.95
C GLU A 214 -1.16 6.37 11.38
N PHE A 215 -0.97 6.44 10.07
CA PHE A 215 0.25 5.95 9.40
C PHE A 215 1.42 6.93 9.48
N GLY A 216 1.31 8.02 10.26
CA GLY A 216 2.35 9.04 10.37
C GLY A 216 2.48 9.91 9.12
N GLU A 217 1.63 9.66 8.13
CA GLU A 217 1.44 10.53 6.99
C GLU A 217 0.48 11.66 7.38
N GLU A 218 0.94 12.51 8.30
CA GLU A 218 0.28 13.80 8.48
C GLU A 218 0.17 14.45 7.09
N PRO A 219 -0.98 15.10 6.78
CA PRO A 219 -1.07 16.00 5.63
C PRO A 219 0.00 17.12 5.67
N ASP A 220 0.74 17.24 6.77
CA ASP A 220 1.87 18.14 6.99
C ASP A 220 3.22 17.64 6.44
N GLY A 221 3.35 16.39 5.96
CA GLY A 221 4.39 16.01 5.01
C GLY A 221 4.20 16.66 3.64
N SER A 222 3.13 17.44 3.46
CA SER A 222 2.92 18.22 2.26
C SER A 222 3.91 19.38 2.18
N ILE A 223 4.70 19.41 1.13
CA ILE A 223 5.65 20.47 0.83
C ILE A 223 4.88 21.67 0.28
N SER A 224 4.92 22.79 0.98
CA SER A 224 4.33 24.04 0.49
C SER A 224 5.19 24.64 -0.62
N VAL A 225 4.60 24.90 -1.78
CA VAL A 225 5.30 25.51 -2.92
C VAL A 225 5.01 27.01 -2.97
N THR A 226 6.03 27.80 -2.67
CA THR A 226 5.95 29.28 -2.76
C THR A 226 6.49 29.72 -4.10
N PHE A 227 5.75 30.58 -4.83
CA PHE A 227 6.15 31.04 -6.14
C PHE A 227 5.74 32.49 -6.37
N LYS A 228 6.41 33.16 -7.33
CA LYS A 228 6.07 34.50 -7.80
C LYS A 228 5.38 34.38 -9.17
N GLY A 229 4.21 34.96 -9.30
CA GLY A 229 3.45 34.92 -10.58
C GLY A 229 2.15 34.12 -10.49
N GLN A 230 1.63 33.69 -11.64
CA GLN A 230 0.34 33.01 -11.71
C GLN A 230 0.42 31.50 -11.52
N LYS A 231 1.57 30.89 -11.77
CA LYS A 231 1.80 29.43 -11.70
C LYS A 231 3.24 29.14 -11.31
N PRO A 232 3.47 28.07 -10.52
CA PRO A 232 4.85 27.67 -10.20
C PRO A 232 5.57 27.13 -11.43
N GLY A 233 6.87 27.45 -11.50
CA GLY A 233 7.84 26.87 -12.42
C GLY A 233 8.63 25.75 -11.78
N ILE A 234 9.57 25.15 -12.54
CA ILE A 234 10.42 24.08 -12.03
C ILE A 234 11.31 24.56 -10.88
N ASP A 235 11.77 25.81 -10.91
CA ASP A 235 12.62 26.41 -9.90
C ASP A 235 11.92 26.46 -8.54
N ASP A 236 10.61 26.72 -8.54
CA ASP A 236 9.78 26.77 -7.33
C ASP A 236 9.60 25.37 -6.72
N PHE A 237 9.39 24.34 -7.56
CA PHE A 237 9.30 22.96 -7.11
C PHE A 237 10.63 22.46 -6.52
N VAL A 238 11.74 22.68 -7.23
CA VAL A 238 13.08 22.29 -6.74
C VAL A 238 13.39 23.02 -5.44
N THR A 239 13.09 24.32 -5.35
CA THR A 239 13.29 25.09 -4.11
C THR A 239 12.46 24.53 -2.95
N ALA A 240 11.21 24.14 -3.20
CA ALA A 240 10.34 23.57 -2.20
C ALA A 240 10.85 22.20 -1.70
N ILE A 241 11.26 21.32 -2.60
CA ILE A 241 11.85 20.02 -2.25
C ILE A 241 13.13 20.20 -1.45
N LEU A 242 14.07 21.02 -1.92
CA LEU A 242 15.37 21.25 -1.29
C LEU A 242 15.31 22.11 0.00
N SER A 243 14.15 22.58 0.40
CA SER A 243 13.96 23.30 1.68
C SER A 243 13.41 22.43 2.81
N GLN A 244 13.25 21.13 2.60
CA GLN A 244 12.84 20.20 3.65
C GLN A 244 13.93 20.03 4.71
N GLU A 245 13.54 19.77 5.98
CA GLU A 245 14.48 19.65 7.09
C GLU A 245 15.30 18.35 7.03
N GLU A 246 14.71 17.27 6.53
CA GLU A 246 15.35 15.96 6.43
C GLU A 246 15.68 15.60 4.98
N LEU A 247 16.75 16.18 4.47
CA LEU A 247 17.30 15.84 3.16
C LEU A 247 18.39 14.77 3.31
N GLY A 248 18.33 13.74 2.49
CA GLY A 248 19.45 12.79 2.35
C GLY A 248 20.73 13.50 1.92
N GLU A 249 21.90 12.87 2.14
CA GLU A 249 23.21 13.49 1.92
C GLU A 249 23.38 14.08 0.51
N ALA A 250 22.93 13.36 -0.52
CA ALA A 250 23.02 13.84 -1.93
C ALA A 250 22.19 15.11 -2.15
N LEU A 251 20.96 15.15 -1.66
CA LEU A 251 20.07 16.31 -1.78
C LEU A 251 20.51 17.48 -0.91
N GLY A 252 21.12 17.21 0.26
CA GLY A 252 21.68 18.25 1.14
C GLY A 252 22.79 19.03 0.44
N GLY A 253 23.69 18.36 -0.27
CA GLY A 253 24.74 19.00 -1.10
C GLY A 253 24.14 19.84 -2.20
N MET A 254 23.16 19.31 -2.93
CA MET A 254 22.45 20.07 -3.97
C MET A 254 21.70 21.28 -3.38
N ALA A 255 21.08 21.17 -2.20
CA ALA A 255 20.36 22.29 -1.57
C ALA A 255 21.28 23.49 -1.29
N GLU A 256 22.51 23.25 -0.84
CA GLU A 256 23.49 24.31 -0.62
C GLU A 256 23.91 24.97 -1.95
N ASP A 257 24.19 24.18 -2.99
CA ASP A 257 24.60 24.69 -4.28
C ASP A 257 23.45 25.37 -5.02
N TRP A 258 22.21 24.89 -4.86
CA TRP A 258 21.00 25.56 -5.35
C TRP A 258 20.84 26.96 -4.76
N LYS A 259 21.04 27.12 -3.46
CA LYS A 259 21.03 28.44 -2.79
C LYS A 259 22.16 29.38 -3.32
N LYS A 260 23.33 28.85 -3.66
CA LYS A 260 24.41 29.61 -4.30
C LYS A 260 24.04 30.02 -5.72
N TYR A 261 23.53 29.08 -6.52
CA TYR A 261 23.08 29.31 -7.89
C TYR A 261 22.03 30.42 -7.97
N GLN A 262 20.96 30.33 -7.14
CA GLN A 262 19.92 31.36 -7.06
C GLN A 262 20.44 32.77 -6.71
N LYS A 263 21.55 32.85 -6.00
CA LYS A 263 22.22 34.12 -5.65
C LYS A 263 23.28 34.54 -6.67
N GLY A 264 23.39 33.85 -7.81
CA GLY A 264 24.41 34.13 -8.83
C GLY A 264 25.86 33.88 -8.38
N LYS A 265 26.05 33.05 -7.35
CA LYS A 265 27.38 32.71 -6.84
C LYS A 265 28.00 31.57 -7.66
N THR A 266 29.32 31.54 -7.72
CA THR A 266 30.09 30.49 -8.40
C THR A 266 29.98 29.17 -7.62
N LEU A 267 29.71 28.08 -8.33
CA LEU A 267 29.75 26.71 -7.85
C LEU A 267 31.16 26.13 -7.90
N ALA A 268 31.38 24.97 -7.33
CA ALA A 268 32.64 24.23 -7.47
C ALA A 268 32.91 23.87 -8.96
N LYS A 269 34.16 23.70 -9.32
CA LYS A 269 34.56 23.46 -10.73
C LYS A 269 33.98 22.15 -11.30
N ASN A 270 33.74 21.19 -10.45
CA ASN A 270 33.18 19.88 -10.80
C ASN A 270 31.64 19.83 -10.68
N THR A 271 31.02 20.96 -10.38
CA THR A 271 29.56 21.04 -10.17
C THR A 271 28.92 21.94 -11.24
N THR A 272 27.83 21.46 -11.82
CA THR A 272 27.03 22.21 -12.79
C THR A 272 25.55 22.13 -12.49
N ILE A 273 24.85 23.27 -12.57
CA ILE A 273 23.38 23.33 -12.53
C ILE A 273 22.89 23.83 -13.88
N THR A 274 22.06 23.04 -14.52
CA THR A 274 21.37 23.39 -15.78
C THR A 274 19.89 23.58 -15.48
N VAL A 275 19.37 24.77 -15.78
CA VAL A 275 17.92 25.08 -15.63
C VAL A 275 17.31 25.38 -16.98
N ASP A 276 16.24 24.68 -17.32
CA ASP A 276 15.45 24.90 -18.54
C ASP A 276 13.99 25.18 -18.12
N SER A 277 13.77 26.41 -17.63
CA SER A 277 12.46 26.85 -17.13
C SER A 277 11.36 26.76 -18.18
N LYS A 278 11.71 26.89 -19.49
CA LYS A 278 10.75 26.79 -20.60
C LYS A 278 10.17 25.37 -20.71
N ASN A 279 11.00 24.36 -20.50
CA ASN A 279 10.62 22.96 -20.61
C ASN A 279 10.35 22.31 -19.24
N GLY A 280 10.48 23.09 -18.13
CA GLY A 280 10.22 22.57 -16.77
C GLY A 280 11.23 21.52 -16.33
N TYR A 281 12.52 21.76 -16.56
CA TYR A 281 13.59 20.80 -16.27
C TYR A 281 14.75 21.45 -15.52
N VAL A 282 15.30 20.74 -14.54
CA VAL A 282 16.55 21.07 -13.85
C VAL A 282 17.43 19.84 -13.82
N ARG A 283 18.74 20.04 -13.99
CA ARG A 283 19.77 19.01 -13.80
C ARG A 283 20.92 19.56 -12.98
N TYR A 284 21.34 18.79 -12.00
CA TYR A 284 22.52 19.00 -11.18
C TYR A 284 23.51 17.88 -11.45
N ASP A 285 24.73 18.24 -11.79
CA ASP A 285 25.82 17.31 -12.08
C ASP A 285 26.99 17.58 -11.16
N VAL A 286 27.51 16.55 -10.48
CA VAL A 286 28.77 16.57 -9.75
C VAL A 286 29.69 15.51 -10.33
N ASN A 287 30.82 15.93 -10.92
CA ASN A 287 31.76 15.04 -11.54
C ASN A 287 33.05 14.95 -10.72
N HIS A 288 33.28 13.82 -10.08
CA HIS A 288 34.51 13.59 -9.31
C HIS A 288 35.64 13.05 -10.18
N PRO A 289 36.88 13.50 -9.95
CA PRO A 289 38.04 13.08 -10.74
C PRO A 289 38.27 11.55 -10.71
N GLU A 290 37.82 10.89 -9.70
CA GLU A 290 37.95 9.44 -9.49
C GLU A 290 36.89 8.60 -10.26
N GLY A 291 36.09 9.25 -11.10
CA GLY A 291 35.10 8.59 -11.96
C GLY A 291 33.75 8.36 -11.32
N GLU A 292 33.51 8.95 -10.15
CA GLU A 292 32.19 8.97 -9.50
C GLU A 292 31.42 10.22 -9.95
N ASN A 293 30.24 10.03 -10.52
CA ASN A 293 29.42 11.13 -11.01
C ASN A 293 28.02 11.02 -10.44
N LEU A 294 27.59 12.07 -9.73
CA LEU A 294 26.23 12.21 -9.22
C LEU A 294 25.40 13.06 -10.17
N TYR A 295 24.23 12.56 -10.53
CA TYR A 295 23.26 13.27 -11.35
C TYR A 295 21.94 13.35 -10.61
N ILE A 296 21.40 14.57 -10.48
CA ILE A 296 20.06 14.79 -9.92
C ILE A 296 19.26 15.57 -10.96
N GLU A 297 18.11 15.04 -11.35
CA GLU A 297 17.24 15.63 -12.35
C GLU A 297 15.86 15.89 -11.78
N TYR A 298 15.25 16.98 -12.21
CA TYR A 298 13.86 17.31 -11.91
C TYR A 298 13.12 17.68 -13.19
N CYS A 299 11.89 17.22 -13.30
CA CYS A 299 10.97 17.72 -14.31
C CYS A 299 9.54 17.68 -13.79
N TYR A 300 8.60 18.30 -14.50
CA TYR A 300 7.19 18.16 -14.18
C TYR A 300 6.29 18.07 -15.40
N TRP A 301 5.15 17.45 -15.25
CA TRP A 301 4.11 17.34 -16.26
C TRP A 301 2.76 17.81 -15.73
N ASN A 302 1.94 18.41 -16.60
CA ASN A 302 0.55 18.70 -16.27
C ASN A 302 -0.27 17.41 -16.31
N CYS A 303 -1.16 17.25 -15.34
CA CYS A 303 -2.15 16.16 -15.33
C CYS A 303 -3.35 16.49 -16.23
N ALA A 304 -4.01 15.46 -16.73
CA ALA A 304 -5.16 15.62 -17.63
C ALA A 304 -6.38 16.30 -16.99
N ASP A 305 -6.45 16.27 -15.65
CA ASP A 305 -7.50 16.93 -14.88
C ASP A 305 -7.39 18.47 -14.83
N GLY A 306 -6.25 19.02 -15.27
CA GLY A 306 -5.95 20.45 -15.23
C GLY A 306 -5.76 21.04 -13.82
N LYS A 307 -5.93 20.25 -12.78
CA LYS A 307 -5.83 20.67 -11.37
C LYS A 307 -4.48 20.32 -10.74
N HIS A 308 -3.81 19.31 -11.27
CA HIS A 308 -2.58 18.78 -10.68
C HIS A 308 -1.40 18.84 -11.64
N LYS A 309 -0.22 18.70 -11.06
CA LYS A 309 1.05 18.43 -11.78
C LYS A 309 1.73 17.24 -11.13
N LEU A 310 2.37 16.42 -11.95
CA LEU A 310 3.30 15.39 -11.48
C LEU A 310 4.72 15.96 -11.57
N VAL A 311 5.41 16.07 -10.45
CA VAL A 311 6.82 16.48 -10.37
C VAL A 311 7.64 15.21 -10.17
N ALA A 312 8.72 15.05 -10.91
CA ALA A 312 9.64 13.93 -10.79
C ALA A 312 11.01 14.41 -10.32
N GLU A 313 11.63 13.62 -9.47
CA GLU A 313 13.01 13.72 -9.01
C GLU A 313 13.73 12.42 -9.34
N ASN A 314 14.89 12.49 -9.94
CA ASN A 314 15.74 11.33 -10.20
C ASN A 314 17.12 11.57 -9.62
N VAL A 315 17.60 10.67 -8.79
CA VAL A 315 18.98 10.65 -8.27
C VAL A 315 19.69 9.45 -8.85
N SER A 316 20.79 9.66 -9.53
CA SER A 316 21.61 8.61 -10.16
C SER A 316 23.07 8.78 -9.80
N LEU A 317 23.71 7.69 -9.41
CA LEU A 317 25.17 7.60 -9.18
C LEU A 317 25.78 6.73 -10.27
N VAL A 318 26.82 7.23 -10.93
CA VAL A 318 27.56 6.51 -11.97
C VAL A 318 29.02 6.40 -11.56
N VAL A 319 29.52 5.18 -11.43
CA VAL A 319 30.90 4.90 -11.05
C VAL A 319 31.59 4.20 -12.24
N ASN A 320 32.70 4.78 -12.73
CA ASN A 320 33.42 4.26 -13.89
C ASN A 320 32.57 4.04 -15.17
N GLY A 321 31.50 4.83 -15.33
CA GLY A 321 30.61 4.77 -16.48
C GLY A 321 29.45 3.77 -16.34
N GLU A 322 29.30 3.11 -15.20
CA GLU A 322 28.20 2.21 -14.90
C GLU A 322 27.32 2.76 -13.75
N PRO A 323 25.99 2.67 -13.84
CA PRO A 323 25.11 3.09 -12.78
C PRO A 323 25.25 2.17 -11.57
N VAL A 324 25.20 2.76 -10.38
CA VAL A 324 25.23 2.05 -9.10
C VAL A 324 23.96 2.37 -8.37
N ASP A 325 23.22 1.33 -8.01
CA ASP A 325 22.03 1.46 -7.16
C ASP A 325 22.46 1.44 -5.69
N THR A 326 22.08 2.50 -4.97
CA THR A 326 22.31 2.68 -3.54
C THR A 326 21.01 3.16 -2.90
N GLU A 327 20.95 3.23 -1.58
CA GLU A 327 19.81 3.82 -0.86
C GLU A 327 19.56 5.29 -1.23
N LEU A 328 20.56 5.97 -1.83
CA LEU A 328 20.46 7.36 -2.25
C LEU A 328 19.97 7.53 -3.68
N THR A 329 20.02 6.46 -4.50
CA THR A 329 19.62 6.52 -5.91
C THR A 329 18.17 6.09 -6.08
N GLY A 330 17.47 6.76 -7.00
CA GLY A 330 16.07 6.40 -7.26
C GLY A 330 15.32 7.45 -8.05
N LEU A 331 14.09 7.11 -8.38
CA LEU A 331 13.13 7.97 -9.05
C LEU A 331 11.96 8.20 -8.12
N SER A 332 11.74 9.45 -7.73
CA SER A 332 10.67 9.88 -6.84
C SER A 332 9.68 10.76 -7.57
N PHE A 333 8.44 10.69 -7.16
CA PHE A 333 7.38 11.53 -7.71
C PHE A 333 6.66 12.30 -6.62
N TYR A 334 6.19 13.51 -6.98
CA TYR A 334 5.40 14.35 -6.11
C TYR A 334 4.15 14.82 -6.86
N TRP A 335 3.02 14.77 -6.17
CA TRP A 335 1.74 15.24 -6.69
C TRP A 335 1.47 16.65 -6.19
N TYR A 336 1.51 17.63 -7.09
CA TYR A 336 1.24 19.03 -6.77
C TYR A 336 -0.19 19.40 -7.11
N ASP A 337 -0.91 20.02 -6.17
CA ASP A 337 -2.26 20.57 -6.33
C ASP A 337 -2.19 22.07 -6.60
N ASN A 338 -2.72 22.50 -7.74
CA ASN A 338 -2.76 23.90 -8.18
C ASN A 338 -3.65 24.80 -7.29
N THR A 339 -4.54 24.21 -6.46
CA THR A 339 -5.48 24.96 -5.60
C THR A 339 -4.90 25.22 -4.22
N SER A 340 -4.38 24.17 -3.59
CA SER A 340 -3.79 24.26 -2.25
C SER A 340 -2.34 24.75 -2.28
N HIS A 341 -1.69 24.72 -3.44
CA HIS A 341 -0.26 24.98 -3.63
C HIS A 341 0.64 24.06 -2.78
N LYS A 342 0.17 22.86 -2.53
CA LYS A 342 0.89 21.83 -1.79
C LYS A 342 1.30 20.69 -2.70
N MET A 343 2.43 20.10 -2.38
CA MET A 343 3.03 18.98 -3.09
C MET A 343 3.20 17.82 -2.11
N ASN A 344 2.69 16.65 -2.46
CA ASN A 344 2.81 15.44 -1.64
C ASN A 344 3.70 14.42 -2.35
N TYR A 345 4.53 13.72 -1.59
CA TYR A 345 5.29 12.60 -2.11
C TYR A 345 4.32 11.53 -2.62
N LYS A 346 4.55 11.03 -3.82
CA LYS A 346 3.79 9.93 -4.40
C LYS A 346 4.71 8.73 -4.53
N TYR A 347 4.46 7.68 -3.77
CA TYR A 347 5.24 6.44 -3.83
C TYR A 347 5.34 5.94 -5.27
N ALA A 348 6.54 5.54 -5.62
CA ALA A 348 6.91 5.23 -6.98
C ALA A 348 5.95 4.23 -7.63
N PHE A 349 5.60 4.54 -8.86
CA PHE A 349 5.13 3.52 -9.77
C PHE A 349 6.21 2.42 -9.85
N GLU A 350 5.84 1.16 -9.74
CA GLU A 350 6.73 0.00 -9.94
C GLU A 350 7.19 -0.05 -11.41
N LEU A 351 8.09 0.89 -11.78
CA LEU A 351 8.44 1.13 -13.17
C LEU A 351 9.61 0.28 -13.68
N GLY A 352 10.21 -0.56 -12.81
CA GLY A 352 11.49 -1.17 -13.14
C GLY A 352 11.70 -2.63 -12.74
N GLU A 353 11.11 -3.11 -11.65
CA GLU A 353 11.42 -4.42 -11.08
C GLU A 353 11.20 -5.60 -12.03
N GLU A 354 10.15 -5.57 -12.84
CA GLU A 354 9.87 -6.63 -13.81
C GLU A 354 10.99 -6.81 -14.86
N ILE A 355 11.69 -5.72 -15.22
CA ILE A 355 12.77 -5.79 -16.20
C ILE A 355 14.08 -6.22 -15.54
N GLU A 356 14.36 -5.76 -14.32
CA GLU A 356 15.52 -6.17 -13.55
C GLU A 356 15.51 -7.68 -13.30
N ALA A 357 14.36 -8.21 -12.86
CA ALA A 357 14.17 -9.64 -12.67
C ALA A 357 14.25 -10.43 -13.99
N ALA A 358 13.67 -9.94 -15.07
CA ALA A 358 13.62 -10.65 -16.35
C ALA A 358 14.96 -10.70 -17.09
N TYR A 359 15.85 -9.69 -16.91
CA TYR A 359 17.10 -9.58 -17.67
C TYR A 359 18.37 -9.71 -16.82
N GLY A 360 18.25 -9.86 -15.50
CA GLY A 360 19.40 -9.89 -14.59
C GLY A 360 20.24 -8.61 -14.68
N ALA A 361 19.57 -7.46 -14.65
CA ALA A 361 20.23 -6.16 -14.69
C ALA A 361 21.10 -5.96 -13.44
N THR A 362 22.31 -5.38 -13.64
CA THR A 362 23.24 -5.04 -12.56
C THR A 362 23.12 -3.58 -12.13
N GLY A 363 22.30 -2.79 -12.82
CA GLY A 363 22.01 -1.40 -12.50
C GLY A 363 21.12 -0.76 -13.55
N CYS A 364 20.46 0.33 -13.18
CA CYS A 364 19.55 1.08 -14.03
C CYS A 364 19.89 2.57 -14.04
N MET A 365 20.15 3.13 -15.23
CA MET A 365 20.21 4.58 -15.40
C MET A 365 18.83 5.09 -15.80
N ARG A 366 18.33 6.06 -15.06
CA ARG A 366 17.04 6.71 -15.28
C ARG A 366 17.30 8.11 -15.82
N ASN A 367 16.64 8.48 -16.92
CA ASN A 367 16.80 9.79 -17.54
C ASN A 367 15.44 10.48 -17.59
N LEU A 368 15.29 11.58 -16.89
CA LEU A 368 14.11 12.43 -17.01
C LEU A 368 14.16 13.25 -18.30
N PRO A 369 13.02 13.47 -18.98
CA PRO A 369 13.01 14.20 -20.24
C PRO A 369 13.23 15.70 -20.01
N ARG A 370 14.25 16.26 -20.62
CA ARG A 370 14.39 17.72 -20.75
C ARG A 370 13.30 18.32 -21.61
N GLN A 371 12.81 17.55 -22.60
CA GLN A 371 11.69 17.92 -23.48
C GLN A 371 10.77 16.73 -23.67
N GLY A 372 9.46 17.00 -23.68
CA GLY A 372 8.46 15.95 -23.86
C GLY A 372 8.02 15.31 -22.56
N LYS A 373 7.58 14.04 -22.62
CA LYS A 373 6.90 13.36 -21.52
C LYS A 373 7.40 11.93 -21.29
N THR A 374 8.54 11.56 -21.87
CA THR A 374 9.01 10.17 -21.87
C THR A 374 10.23 10.02 -20.96
N ILE A 375 10.10 9.22 -19.92
CA ILE A 375 11.22 8.76 -19.09
C ILE A 375 11.90 7.62 -19.83
N GLU A 376 13.22 7.61 -19.83
CA GLU A 376 14.02 6.55 -20.42
C GLU A 376 14.79 5.80 -19.32
N PHE A 377 14.59 4.49 -19.26
CA PHE A 377 15.27 3.55 -18.38
C PHE A 377 16.28 2.76 -19.19
N VAL A 378 17.55 2.83 -18.84
CA VAL A 378 18.63 2.09 -19.47
C VAL A 378 19.17 1.06 -18.48
N TYR A 379 18.80 -0.18 -18.66
CA TYR A 379 19.23 -1.32 -17.85
C TYR A 379 20.55 -1.87 -18.37
N PHE A 380 21.51 -2.05 -17.47
CA PHE A 380 22.79 -2.64 -17.74
C PHE A 380 22.74 -4.13 -17.43
N THR A 381 22.85 -4.96 -18.45
CA THR A 381 22.74 -6.41 -18.33
C THR A 381 24.01 -7.10 -18.81
N PRO A 382 24.28 -8.36 -18.43
CA PRO A 382 25.43 -9.12 -18.97
C PRO A 382 25.43 -9.27 -20.49
N LYS A 383 24.28 -9.05 -21.15
CA LYS A 383 24.14 -9.14 -22.61
C LYS A 383 24.18 -7.77 -23.32
N GLY A 384 24.40 -6.69 -22.56
CA GLY A 384 24.41 -5.32 -23.06
C GLY A 384 23.30 -4.46 -22.45
N LYS A 385 23.10 -3.28 -23.03
CA LYS A 385 22.11 -2.31 -22.52
C LYS A 385 20.73 -2.58 -23.11
N VAL A 386 19.70 -2.57 -22.24
CA VAL A 386 18.29 -2.65 -22.64
C VAL A 386 17.62 -1.34 -22.27
N THR A 387 16.88 -0.74 -23.20
CA THR A 387 16.21 0.54 -22.98
C THR A 387 14.68 0.33 -22.97
N LYS A 388 14.04 0.83 -21.91
CA LYS A 388 12.57 0.94 -21.80
C LYS A 388 12.17 2.41 -21.78
N LYS A 389 11.07 2.74 -22.43
CA LYS A 389 10.55 4.11 -22.49
C LYS A 389 9.11 4.14 -21.99
N LEU A 390 8.85 5.03 -21.02
CA LEU A 390 7.54 5.23 -20.46
C LEU A 390 7.10 6.66 -20.69
N THR A 391 5.94 6.85 -21.31
CA THR A 391 5.41 8.18 -21.65
C THR A 391 4.23 8.54 -20.75
N TRP A 392 4.29 9.72 -20.14
CA TRP A 392 3.20 10.27 -19.35
C TRP A 392 2.02 10.69 -20.25
N ASP A 393 0.86 10.07 -20.09
CA ASP A 393 -0.36 10.38 -20.86
C ASP A 393 -1.22 11.49 -20.21
N GLY A 394 -0.86 11.94 -19.03
CA GLY A 394 -1.59 12.91 -18.20
C GLY A 394 -2.30 12.27 -17.00
N ARG A 395 -2.28 10.94 -16.90
CA ARG A 395 -2.88 10.16 -15.80
C ARG A 395 -1.96 9.08 -15.27
N LYS A 396 -1.24 8.41 -16.18
CA LYS A 396 -0.30 7.31 -15.89
C LYS A 396 0.84 7.26 -16.90
N PHE A 397 1.86 6.50 -16.57
CA PHE A 397 2.89 6.15 -17.55
C PHE A 397 2.44 4.96 -18.39
N VAL A 398 2.67 5.05 -19.70
CA VAL A 398 2.34 4.00 -20.67
C VAL A 398 3.61 3.55 -21.41
N ASN A 399 3.70 2.26 -21.71
CA ASN A 399 4.78 1.72 -22.54
C ASN A 399 4.65 2.27 -23.98
N ASN A 400 5.79 2.63 -24.57
CA ASN A 400 5.90 2.98 -25.99
C ASN A 400 6.30 1.77 -26.81
#